data_bf9036e1c05bd8c74de10900e2d20636
#
_entry.id   bf9036e1c05bd8c74de10900e2d20636
#
_cell.length_a   1.000
_cell.length_b   1.000
_cell.length_c   1.000
_cell.angle_alpha   90.00
_cell.angle_beta   90.00
_cell.angle_gamma   90.00
#
_symmetry.space_group_name_H-M   'P 1'
#
loop_
_entity.id
_entity.type
_entity.pdbx_description
1 polymer ?
#
loop_
_entity_poly.entity_id
_entity_poly.type
_entity_poly.pdbx_seq_one_letter_code
_entity_poly.pdbx_strand_id
1 'polypeptide(L)'
;MAQPSTVALVRCESYDPASVQAAVQRGLDLLGGVEQFVKPDETILFKPNILEGADPMKCIGPHPVVFEAVLEAFRAVDAHYTYGDSPGFGSPKGMARMSGLGKIADAKGVELADFVNGEEVAFPEGKMIKKFTIAKGVLAADGIISLPKLKTHALARLTGAVKNTFGCVPGFLKAEFHSLMPTADMFAKMLVDLSLLLRPRLYIMDGIYAMEGNGPRNGTPRPMNVLIFSADPIALDTVVARMMNLDPKLVETCMHGDAWGLGTMKNYELVGDPLESFIAKDFNVNRSPRSTTTGTSFLTTSLMKNLFTQRPVIDEELCIRCGRCIQVCPVVPEKALSWPDGDMTKAPVYDYNLCIRCYCCQEMCPAEAITVKTPLLGRLLH
;
A
#
# COMPACT_ATOMS: atom_id res chain seq x y z
N MET A 1 -12.30 19.70 23.02
CA MET A 1 -11.32 19.28 21.95
C MET A 1 -11.42 17.78 21.85
N ALA A 2 -11.38 17.21 20.64
CA ALA A 2 -11.34 15.75 20.47
C ALA A 2 -10.03 15.21 21.09
N GLN A 3 -10.09 14.00 21.66
CA GLN A 3 -8.89 13.34 22.17
C GLN A 3 -7.88 13.15 21.02
N PRO A 4 -6.57 13.28 21.28
CA PRO A 4 -5.56 13.02 20.27
C PRO A 4 -5.58 11.55 19.85
N SER A 5 -5.30 11.28 18.58
CA SER A 5 -5.06 9.92 18.09
C SER A 5 -3.73 9.42 18.63
N THR A 6 -3.63 8.15 19.00
CA THR A 6 -2.38 7.58 19.51
C THR A 6 -1.65 6.80 18.41
N VAL A 7 -0.34 7.04 18.27
CA VAL A 7 0.56 6.25 17.43
C VAL A 7 1.65 5.66 18.31
N ALA A 8 1.69 4.34 18.40
CA ALA A 8 2.73 3.62 19.14
C ALA A 8 3.87 3.23 18.21
N LEU A 9 5.11 3.54 18.61
CA LEU A 9 6.34 3.16 17.96
C LEU A 9 7.08 2.17 18.84
N VAL A 10 7.36 0.98 18.33
CA VAL A 10 8.04 -0.07 19.08
C VAL A 10 9.25 -0.55 18.31
N ARG A 11 10.43 -0.40 18.91
CA ARG A 11 11.69 -0.91 18.35
C ARG A 11 11.67 -2.42 18.23
N CYS A 12 12.01 -2.91 17.04
CA CYS A 12 12.20 -4.33 16.76
C CYS A 12 13.27 -4.45 15.65
N GLU A 13 14.44 -4.99 15.97
CA GLU A 13 15.61 -4.91 15.10
C GLU A 13 15.74 -6.10 14.13
N SER A 14 14.98 -7.15 14.35
CA SER A 14 15.02 -8.37 13.51
C SER A 14 13.69 -9.09 13.48
N TYR A 15 13.57 -10.05 12.58
CA TYR A 15 12.44 -10.97 12.53
C TYR A 15 12.66 -12.22 13.43
N ASP A 16 13.44 -12.08 14.53
CA ASP A 16 13.47 -13.11 15.57
C ASP A 16 12.07 -13.25 16.17
N PRO A 17 11.48 -14.47 16.22
CA PRO A 17 10.10 -14.67 16.66
C PRO A 17 9.80 -14.12 18.06
N ALA A 18 10.70 -14.34 19.02
CA ALA A 18 10.50 -13.88 20.40
C ALA A 18 10.54 -12.34 20.48
N SER A 19 11.47 -11.72 19.76
CA SER A 19 11.61 -10.26 19.70
C SER A 19 10.39 -9.62 19.05
N VAL A 20 9.88 -10.19 17.95
CA VAL A 20 8.68 -9.69 17.25
C VAL A 20 7.46 -9.86 18.13
N GLN A 21 7.29 -11.01 18.78
CA GLN A 21 6.16 -11.24 19.67
C GLN A 21 6.13 -10.23 20.84
N ALA A 22 7.28 -10.00 21.48
CA ALA A 22 7.39 -9.02 22.55
C ALA A 22 7.08 -7.60 22.06
N ALA A 23 7.54 -7.23 20.86
CA ALA A 23 7.28 -5.94 20.26
C ALA A 23 5.79 -5.76 19.88
N VAL A 24 5.14 -6.79 19.33
CA VAL A 24 3.70 -6.77 19.03
C VAL A 24 2.89 -6.60 20.31
N GLN A 25 3.19 -7.39 21.34
CA GLN A 25 2.50 -7.29 22.63
C GLN A 25 2.65 -5.88 23.22
N ARG A 26 3.88 -5.36 23.30
CA ARG A 26 4.14 -4.00 23.81
C ARG A 26 3.36 -2.93 23.01
N GLY A 27 3.29 -3.06 21.69
CA GLY A 27 2.56 -2.10 20.86
C GLY A 27 1.05 -2.11 21.13
N LEU A 28 0.47 -3.29 21.30
CA LEU A 28 -0.93 -3.46 21.68
C LEU A 28 -1.22 -2.91 23.08
N ASP A 29 -0.35 -3.20 24.06
CA ASP A 29 -0.47 -2.72 25.44
C ASP A 29 -0.45 -1.18 25.51
N LEU A 30 0.41 -0.54 24.69
CA LEU A 30 0.48 0.93 24.58
C LEU A 30 -0.82 1.56 24.04
N LEU A 31 -1.64 0.76 23.34
CA LEU A 31 -2.95 1.18 22.84
C LEU A 31 -4.11 0.68 23.72
N GLY A 32 -3.84 0.10 24.87
CA GLY A 32 -4.84 -0.36 25.85
C GLY A 32 -5.28 -1.81 25.69
N GLY A 33 -4.56 -2.63 24.90
CA GLY A 33 -4.81 -4.06 24.73
C GLY A 33 -5.68 -4.39 23.52
N VAL A 34 -5.74 -5.69 23.18
CA VAL A 34 -6.48 -6.23 22.05
C VAL A 34 -7.98 -6.00 22.18
N GLU A 35 -8.49 -6.02 23.40
CA GLU A 35 -9.90 -5.88 23.77
C GLU A 35 -10.49 -4.52 23.36
N GLN A 36 -9.63 -3.51 23.11
CA GLN A 36 -10.07 -2.24 22.54
C GLN A 36 -10.53 -2.37 21.08
N PHE A 37 -10.06 -3.40 20.37
CA PHE A 37 -10.25 -3.54 18.93
C PHE A 37 -11.14 -4.72 18.55
N VAL A 38 -11.24 -5.73 19.42
CA VAL A 38 -11.96 -6.99 19.15
C VAL A 38 -12.79 -7.38 20.38
N LYS A 39 -14.01 -7.86 20.11
CA LYS A 39 -14.91 -8.42 21.13
C LYS A 39 -15.06 -9.92 20.94
N PRO A 40 -15.45 -10.67 21.98
CA PRO A 40 -15.82 -12.07 21.84
C PRO A 40 -16.91 -12.28 20.79
N ASP A 41 -16.88 -13.43 20.14
CA ASP A 41 -17.85 -13.88 19.11
C ASP A 41 -17.85 -13.07 17.80
N GLU A 42 -17.02 -12.03 17.66
CA GLU A 42 -16.89 -11.30 16.39
C GLU A 42 -16.11 -12.11 15.35
N THR A 43 -16.41 -11.86 14.08
CA THR A 43 -15.58 -12.29 12.94
C THR A 43 -14.61 -11.18 12.58
N ILE A 44 -13.32 -11.41 12.76
CA ILE A 44 -12.27 -10.42 12.53
C ILE A 44 -11.44 -10.80 11.31
N LEU A 45 -11.31 -9.87 10.39
CA LEU A 45 -10.46 -10.02 9.22
C LEU A 45 -9.07 -9.40 9.47
N PHE A 46 -8.02 -10.20 9.46
CA PHE A 46 -6.66 -9.71 9.29
C PHE A 46 -6.41 -9.42 7.82
N LYS A 47 -6.11 -8.16 7.51
CA LYS A 47 -5.88 -7.69 6.14
C LYS A 47 -4.42 -7.30 5.92
N PRO A 48 -3.51 -8.26 5.61
CA PRO A 48 -2.14 -7.97 5.23
C PRO A 48 -2.05 -7.30 3.86
N ASN A 49 -0.89 -6.73 3.54
CA ASN A 49 -0.56 -6.29 2.19
C ASN A 49 0.14 -7.44 1.45
N ILE A 50 -0.56 -8.15 0.57
CA ILE A 50 0.03 -9.30 -0.18
C ILE A 50 0.36 -8.93 -1.62
N LEU A 51 0.27 -7.76 -2.09
CA LEU A 51 0.47 -7.29 -3.47
C LEU A 51 0.82 -8.41 -4.49
N GLU A 52 1.80 -9.26 -4.16
CA GLU A 52 2.11 -10.55 -4.82
C GLU A 52 2.83 -11.50 -3.86
N GLY A 53 2.89 -12.79 -4.24
CA GLY A 53 3.71 -13.77 -3.55
C GLY A 53 5.18 -13.61 -3.89
N ALA A 54 6.00 -13.33 -2.90
CA ALA A 54 7.45 -13.18 -3.03
C ALA A 54 8.15 -13.59 -1.74
N ASP A 55 9.47 -13.72 -1.81
CA ASP A 55 10.32 -13.89 -0.63
C ASP A 55 10.03 -12.73 0.36
N PRO A 56 9.73 -13.02 1.63
CA PRO A 56 9.44 -12.02 2.65
C PRO A 56 10.52 -10.95 2.79
N MET A 57 11.79 -11.30 2.56
CA MET A 57 12.91 -10.35 2.64
C MET A 57 12.96 -9.33 1.50
N LYS A 58 12.15 -9.50 0.45
CA LYS A 58 11.91 -8.45 -0.55
C LYS A 58 11.05 -7.29 -0.02
N CYS A 59 10.49 -7.40 1.17
CA CYS A 59 9.69 -6.37 1.84
C CYS A 59 8.48 -5.88 1.03
N ILE A 60 7.89 -6.76 0.21
CA ILE A 60 6.69 -6.44 -0.58
C ILE A 60 5.45 -6.42 0.32
N GLY A 61 5.37 -7.33 1.27
CA GLY A 61 4.31 -7.43 2.29
C GLY A 61 4.88 -7.54 3.70
N PRO A 62 4.03 -7.61 4.73
CA PRO A 62 4.48 -7.87 6.10
C PRO A 62 5.15 -9.25 6.18
N HIS A 63 6.17 -9.35 7.01
CA HIS A 63 6.90 -10.60 7.20
C HIS A 63 6.01 -11.64 7.90
N PRO A 64 6.08 -12.94 7.55
CA PRO A 64 5.28 -14.01 8.17
C PRO A 64 5.39 -14.06 9.70
N VAL A 65 6.56 -13.79 10.26
CA VAL A 65 6.77 -13.75 11.72
C VAL A 65 5.96 -12.63 12.38
N VAL A 66 5.83 -11.45 11.72
CA VAL A 66 4.98 -10.37 12.24
C VAL A 66 3.51 -10.78 12.18
N PHE A 67 3.09 -11.40 11.08
CA PHE A 67 1.73 -11.92 10.93
C PHE A 67 1.41 -12.96 12.00
N GLU A 68 2.32 -13.91 12.25
CA GLU A 68 2.19 -14.93 13.30
C GLU A 68 2.05 -14.31 14.69
N ALA A 69 2.95 -13.37 15.04
CA ALA A 69 2.92 -12.70 16.34
C ALA A 69 1.60 -11.93 16.57
N VAL A 70 1.07 -11.29 15.52
CA VAL A 70 -0.24 -10.62 15.61
C VAL A 70 -1.36 -11.64 15.81
N LEU A 71 -1.39 -12.75 15.05
CA LEU A 71 -2.39 -13.80 15.25
C LEU A 71 -2.36 -14.34 16.69
N GLU A 72 -1.18 -14.60 17.24
CA GLU A 72 -1.05 -15.10 18.61
C GLU A 72 -1.53 -14.09 19.65
N ALA A 73 -1.19 -12.81 19.49
CA ALA A 73 -1.64 -11.76 20.43
C ALA A 73 -3.16 -11.62 20.45
N PHE A 74 -3.83 -11.72 19.28
CA PHE A 74 -5.27 -11.58 19.17
C PHE A 74 -6.05 -12.80 19.69
N ARG A 75 -5.42 -13.98 19.80
CA ARG A 75 -6.03 -15.17 20.42
C ARG A 75 -6.39 -15.01 21.90
N ALA A 76 -5.95 -13.94 22.55
CA ALA A 76 -6.39 -13.59 23.89
C ALA A 76 -7.91 -13.31 23.94
N VAL A 77 -8.54 -12.98 22.83
CA VAL A 77 -9.98 -12.79 22.70
C VAL A 77 -10.57 -13.98 21.92
N ASP A 78 -11.63 -14.58 22.44
CA ASP A 78 -12.35 -15.66 21.78
C ASP A 78 -13.24 -15.09 20.67
N ALA A 79 -12.68 -14.96 19.48
CA ALA A 79 -13.30 -14.45 18.28
C ALA A 79 -12.96 -15.33 17.07
N HIS A 80 -13.74 -15.22 16.00
CA HIS A 80 -13.46 -15.93 14.75
C HIS A 80 -12.51 -15.12 13.89
N TYR A 81 -11.36 -15.71 13.54
CA TYR A 81 -10.32 -15.00 12.77
C TYR A 81 -10.21 -15.52 11.36
N THR A 82 -10.22 -14.61 10.40
CA THR A 82 -9.95 -14.85 8.99
C THR A 82 -8.83 -13.94 8.50
N TYR A 83 -8.25 -14.25 7.35
CA TYR A 83 -7.25 -13.36 6.73
C TYR A 83 -7.45 -13.30 5.22
N GLY A 84 -6.96 -12.24 4.59
CA GLY A 84 -6.96 -12.16 3.13
C GLY A 84 -6.57 -10.81 2.56
N ASP A 85 -6.29 -10.84 1.27
CA ASP A 85 -5.99 -9.68 0.44
C ASP A 85 -6.30 -10.01 -1.02
N SER A 86 -6.65 -9.01 -1.82
CA SER A 86 -6.71 -9.15 -3.26
C SER A 86 -5.36 -8.72 -3.86
N PRO A 87 -4.52 -9.65 -4.33
CA PRO A 87 -3.22 -9.31 -4.90
C PRO A 87 -3.36 -8.54 -6.21
N GLY A 88 -2.27 -7.94 -6.67
CA GLY A 88 -2.21 -7.26 -7.96
C GLY A 88 -2.26 -8.23 -9.15
N PHE A 89 -1.82 -9.48 -8.93
CA PHE A 89 -1.80 -10.55 -9.92
C PHE A 89 -1.86 -11.92 -9.23
N GLY A 90 -2.44 -12.91 -9.92
CA GLY A 90 -2.57 -14.27 -9.41
C GLY A 90 -3.76 -14.46 -8.45
N SER A 91 -3.89 -15.65 -7.89
CA SER A 91 -4.98 -15.96 -6.95
C SER A 91 -4.62 -15.56 -5.52
N PRO A 92 -5.59 -15.10 -4.70
CA PRO A 92 -5.36 -14.80 -3.28
C PRO A 92 -4.66 -15.94 -2.54
N LYS A 93 -5.13 -17.18 -2.72
CA LYS A 93 -4.55 -18.38 -2.08
C LYS A 93 -3.11 -18.65 -2.52
N GLY A 94 -2.83 -18.56 -3.83
CA GLY A 94 -1.49 -18.79 -4.36
C GLY A 94 -0.49 -17.75 -3.85
N MET A 95 -0.87 -16.47 -3.87
CA MET A 95 -0.01 -15.38 -3.44
C MET A 95 0.23 -15.40 -1.92
N ALA A 96 -0.80 -15.69 -1.13
CA ALA A 96 -0.65 -15.87 0.32
C ALA A 96 0.32 -17.02 0.67
N ARG A 97 0.27 -18.14 -0.04
CA ARG A 97 1.22 -19.25 0.16
C ARG A 97 2.64 -18.87 -0.23
N MET A 98 2.82 -18.21 -1.36
CA MET A 98 4.15 -17.79 -1.83
C MET A 98 4.78 -16.73 -0.94
N SER A 99 4.00 -15.85 -0.31
CA SER A 99 4.47 -14.85 0.67
C SER A 99 4.80 -15.47 2.05
N GLY A 100 4.49 -16.75 2.27
CA GLY A 100 4.65 -17.42 3.56
C GLY A 100 3.48 -17.22 4.54
N LEU A 101 2.63 -16.21 4.35
CA LEU A 101 1.49 -15.93 5.24
C LEU A 101 0.48 -17.08 5.25
N GLY A 102 0.19 -17.67 4.09
CA GLY A 102 -0.73 -18.81 4.00
C GLY A 102 -0.27 -20.03 4.78
N LYS A 103 1.04 -20.28 4.85
CA LYS A 103 1.59 -21.38 5.67
C LYS A 103 1.37 -21.16 7.16
N ILE A 104 1.56 -19.92 7.63
CA ILE A 104 1.29 -19.54 9.02
C ILE A 104 -0.20 -19.67 9.33
N ALA A 105 -1.06 -19.14 8.46
CA ALA A 105 -2.51 -19.20 8.62
C ALA A 105 -3.00 -20.66 8.69
N ASP A 106 -2.56 -21.51 7.75
CA ASP A 106 -2.89 -22.96 7.73
C ASP A 106 -2.46 -23.64 9.04
N ALA A 107 -1.22 -23.36 9.53
CA ALA A 107 -0.70 -23.93 10.77
C ALA A 107 -1.45 -23.45 12.03
N LYS A 108 -2.03 -22.25 11.97
CA LYS A 108 -2.78 -21.63 13.08
C LYS A 108 -4.30 -21.82 12.95
N GLY A 109 -4.79 -22.50 11.90
CA GLY A 109 -6.22 -22.72 11.68
C GLY A 109 -7.00 -21.44 11.34
N VAL A 110 -6.35 -20.46 10.72
CA VAL A 110 -6.98 -19.19 10.29
C VAL A 110 -7.37 -19.30 8.82
N GLU A 111 -8.66 -19.16 8.52
CA GLU A 111 -9.20 -19.37 7.19
C GLU A 111 -8.92 -18.19 6.25
N LEU A 112 -8.67 -18.51 4.96
CA LEU A 112 -8.58 -17.52 3.91
C LEU A 112 -10.00 -17.04 3.54
N ALA A 113 -10.27 -15.77 3.78
CA ALA A 113 -11.53 -15.11 3.41
C ALA A 113 -11.67 -14.97 1.88
N ASP A 114 -12.90 -14.82 1.39
CA ASP A 114 -13.20 -14.67 -0.04
C ASP A 114 -12.78 -13.28 -0.57
N PHE A 115 -11.64 -13.22 -1.21
CA PHE A 115 -11.13 -12.04 -1.93
C PHE A 115 -11.20 -12.18 -3.45
N VAL A 116 -11.92 -13.21 -3.95
CA VAL A 116 -12.14 -13.43 -5.38
C VAL A 116 -13.46 -12.78 -5.81
N ASN A 117 -14.52 -13.02 -5.05
CA ASN A 117 -15.85 -12.50 -5.33
C ASN A 117 -16.08 -11.19 -4.58
N GLY A 118 -16.84 -10.28 -5.19
CA GLY A 118 -17.20 -9.01 -4.58
C GLY A 118 -18.66 -8.68 -4.72
N GLU A 119 -19.12 -7.75 -3.89
CA GLU A 119 -20.45 -7.17 -3.97
C GLU A 119 -20.37 -5.64 -4.05
N GLU A 120 -21.31 -5.03 -4.78
CA GLU A 120 -21.38 -3.58 -4.88
C GLU A 120 -21.98 -3.02 -3.58
N VAL A 121 -21.27 -2.11 -2.95
CA VAL A 121 -21.66 -1.41 -1.73
C VAL A 121 -21.84 0.08 -2.05
N ALA A 122 -23.03 0.58 -1.80
CA ALA A 122 -23.31 2.01 -1.91
C ALA A 122 -22.61 2.79 -0.79
N PHE A 123 -22.05 3.94 -1.13
CA PHE A 123 -21.41 4.86 -0.19
C PHE A 123 -21.87 6.30 -0.47
N PRO A 124 -23.12 6.66 -0.14
CA PRO A 124 -23.69 8.00 -0.39
C PRO A 124 -22.86 9.14 0.21
N GLU A 125 -22.19 8.90 1.36
CA GLU A 125 -21.34 9.86 2.07
C GLU A 125 -20.00 10.08 1.39
N GLY A 126 -19.56 9.19 0.51
CA GLY A 126 -18.31 9.31 -0.23
C GLY A 126 -18.22 10.66 -0.93
N LYS A 127 -17.07 11.31 -0.87
CA LYS A 127 -16.91 12.65 -1.45
C LYS A 127 -16.64 12.59 -2.95
N MET A 128 -15.96 11.53 -3.41
CA MET A 128 -15.63 11.31 -4.81
C MET A 128 -16.29 10.06 -5.36
N ILE A 129 -16.27 8.95 -4.64
CA ILE A 129 -16.80 7.66 -5.06
C ILE A 129 -18.04 7.33 -4.25
N LYS A 130 -19.15 7.05 -4.97
CA LYS A 130 -20.47 6.77 -4.36
C LYS A 130 -20.78 5.28 -4.21
N LYS A 131 -19.95 4.43 -4.75
CA LYS A 131 -20.09 2.97 -4.65
C LYS A 131 -18.76 2.27 -4.91
N PHE A 132 -18.56 1.16 -4.23
CA PHE A 132 -17.39 0.30 -4.42
C PHE A 132 -17.83 -1.15 -4.55
N THR A 133 -17.09 -1.93 -5.33
CA THR A 133 -17.18 -3.39 -5.23
C THR A 133 -16.19 -3.86 -4.18
N ILE A 134 -16.70 -4.46 -3.10
CA ILE A 134 -15.90 -4.91 -1.96
C ILE A 134 -15.89 -6.43 -1.93
N ALA A 135 -14.74 -7.03 -1.63
CA ALA A 135 -14.60 -8.49 -1.51
C ALA A 135 -15.55 -9.06 -0.44
N LYS A 136 -16.17 -10.20 -0.73
CA LYS A 136 -17.16 -10.83 0.18
C LYS A 136 -16.55 -11.15 1.54
N GLY A 137 -15.30 -11.57 1.60
CA GLY A 137 -14.62 -11.83 2.85
C GLY A 137 -14.41 -10.59 3.73
N VAL A 138 -14.38 -9.39 3.13
CA VAL A 138 -14.36 -8.12 3.88
C VAL A 138 -15.76 -7.81 4.44
N LEU A 139 -16.80 -8.02 3.64
CA LEU A 139 -18.19 -7.76 4.04
C LEU A 139 -18.72 -8.75 5.08
N ALA A 140 -18.13 -9.94 5.17
CA ALA A 140 -18.48 -10.95 6.16
C ALA A 140 -17.84 -10.70 7.54
N ALA A 141 -16.93 -9.74 7.66
CA ALA A 141 -16.23 -9.45 8.90
C ALA A 141 -16.90 -8.31 9.68
N ASP A 142 -16.97 -8.45 11.00
CA ASP A 142 -17.42 -7.40 11.93
C ASP A 142 -16.36 -6.32 12.14
N GLY A 143 -15.09 -6.66 11.93
CA GLY A 143 -13.97 -5.74 12.06
C GLY A 143 -12.75 -6.13 11.24
N ILE A 144 -11.95 -5.12 10.91
CA ILE A 144 -10.73 -5.29 10.11
C ILE A 144 -9.53 -4.84 10.94
N ILE A 145 -8.51 -5.71 11.03
CA ILE A 145 -7.17 -5.38 11.53
C ILE A 145 -6.24 -5.35 10.32
N SER A 146 -5.78 -4.16 9.97
CA SER A 146 -4.95 -3.93 8.79
C SER A 146 -3.46 -4.13 9.11
N LEU A 147 -2.76 -4.89 8.26
CA LEU A 147 -1.33 -5.18 8.42
C LEU A 147 -0.55 -4.63 7.20
N PRO A 148 -0.32 -3.31 7.13
CA PRO A 148 0.43 -2.70 6.05
C PRO A 148 1.94 -2.96 6.17
N LYS A 149 2.66 -2.74 5.06
CA LYS A 149 4.11 -2.74 4.97
C LYS A 149 4.62 -1.33 4.74
N LEU A 150 5.65 -0.91 5.48
CA LEU A 150 6.33 0.35 5.24
C LEU A 150 7.13 0.25 3.93
N LYS A 151 6.67 0.94 2.88
CA LYS A 151 7.33 0.93 1.57
C LYS A 151 6.97 2.14 0.71
N THR A 152 7.91 2.51 -0.17
CA THR A 152 7.68 3.50 -1.22
C THR A 152 6.66 3.04 -2.25
N HIS A 153 6.12 3.99 -2.99
CA HIS A 153 5.20 3.76 -4.10
C HIS A 153 5.39 4.81 -5.19
N ALA A 154 5.49 4.39 -6.44
CA ALA A 154 5.75 5.29 -7.57
C ALA A 154 4.66 6.38 -7.71
N LEU A 155 3.37 6.00 -7.62
CA LEU A 155 2.24 6.94 -7.75
C LEU A 155 1.94 7.68 -6.43
N ALA A 156 1.82 6.95 -5.32
CA ALA A 156 1.34 7.48 -4.04
C ALA A 156 2.48 7.87 -3.06
N ARG A 157 3.75 7.80 -3.46
CA ARG A 157 4.98 7.99 -2.66
C ARG A 157 5.16 6.97 -1.55
N LEU A 158 4.10 6.68 -0.81
CA LEU A 158 4.04 5.77 0.32
C LEU A 158 2.92 4.75 0.11
N THR A 159 3.21 3.49 0.31
CA THR A 159 2.18 2.47 0.58
C THR A 159 2.02 2.43 2.09
N GLY A 160 0.98 3.04 2.59
CA GLY A 160 0.72 3.18 4.01
C GLY A 160 -0.52 2.40 4.45
N ALA A 161 -1.06 2.83 5.58
CA ALA A 161 -2.29 2.31 6.14
C ALA A 161 -3.48 2.54 5.20
N VAL A 162 -3.64 3.78 4.70
CA VAL A 162 -4.74 4.15 3.78
C VAL A 162 -4.69 3.31 2.51
N LYS A 163 -3.54 3.22 1.83
CA LYS A 163 -3.45 2.49 0.57
C LYS A 163 -3.64 0.98 0.74
N ASN A 164 -3.35 0.42 1.92
CA ASN A 164 -3.55 -1.00 2.16
C ASN A 164 -5.02 -1.43 2.00
N THR A 165 -5.99 -0.55 2.25
CA THR A 165 -7.42 -0.83 2.06
C THR A 165 -7.80 -1.12 0.61
N PHE A 166 -6.98 -0.69 -0.37
CA PHE A 166 -7.21 -0.95 -1.79
C PHE A 166 -7.24 -2.45 -2.14
N GLY A 167 -6.56 -3.29 -1.35
CA GLY A 167 -6.65 -4.73 -1.47
C GLY A 167 -7.99 -5.33 -1.06
N CYS A 168 -8.94 -4.56 -0.51
CA CYS A 168 -10.32 -4.97 -0.26
C CYS A 168 -11.20 -4.91 -1.52
N VAL A 169 -10.71 -4.30 -2.61
CA VAL A 169 -11.34 -4.32 -3.93
C VAL A 169 -10.86 -5.57 -4.68
N PRO A 170 -11.76 -6.48 -5.13
CA PRO A 170 -11.35 -7.74 -5.72
C PRO A 170 -10.81 -7.60 -7.15
N GLY A 171 -9.81 -8.41 -7.48
CA GLY A 171 -9.35 -8.71 -8.83
C GLY A 171 -8.95 -7.50 -9.67
N PHE A 172 -9.34 -7.55 -10.94
CA PHE A 172 -8.98 -6.56 -11.97
C PHE A 172 -9.69 -5.21 -11.82
N LEU A 173 -10.71 -5.08 -10.99
CA LEU A 173 -11.38 -3.80 -10.72
C LEU A 173 -10.39 -2.72 -10.23
N LYS A 174 -9.31 -3.13 -9.58
CA LYS A 174 -8.22 -2.22 -9.21
C LYS A 174 -7.57 -1.53 -10.42
N ALA A 175 -7.43 -2.22 -11.55
CA ALA A 175 -6.88 -1.63 -12.76
C ALA A 175 -7.85 -0.60 -13.39
N GLU A 176 -9.15 -0.83 -13.28
CA GLU A 176 -10.17 0.12 -13.73
C GLU A 176 -10.09 1.43 -12.95
N PHE A 177 -9.90 1.37 -11.62
CA PHE A 177 -9.71 2.57 -10.80
C PHE A 177 -8.49 3.40 -11.23
N HIS A 178 -7.41 2.78 -11.68
CA HIS A 178 -6.27 3.53 -12.22
C HIS A 178 -6.59 4.27 -13.52
N SER A 179 -7.50 3.75 -14.34
CA SER A 179 -8.00 4.46 -15.53
C SER A 179 -8.97 5.59 -15.18
N LEU A 180 -9.88 5.33 -14.25
CA LEU A 180 -10.87 6.30 -13.80
C LEU A 180 -10.24 7.43 -12.97
N MET A 181 -9.14 7.15 -12.28
CA MET A 181 -8.40 8.08 -11.40
C MET A 181 -6.99 8.33 -11.95
N PRO A 182 -6.85 9.05 -13.09
CA PRO A 182 -5.59 9.15 -13.83
C PRO A 182 -4.53 10.03 -13.15
N THR A 183 -4.86 10.68 -12.03
CA THR A 183 -3.92 11.51 -11.27
C THR A 183 -3.72 10.95 -9.86
N ALA A 184 -2.55 11.22 -9.26
CA ALA A 184 -2.27 10.83 -7.87
C ALA A 184 -3.27 11.44 -6.89
N ASP A 185 -3.69 12.68 -7.12
CA ASP A 185 -4.70 13.39 -6.32
C ASP A 185 -6.07 12.68 -6.36
N MET A 186 -6.57 12.35 -7.56
CA MET A 186 -7.84 11.62 -7.72
C MET A 186 -7.75 10.22 -7.11
N PHE A 187 -6.64 9.52 -7.34
CA PHE A 187 -6.42 8.20 -6.80
C PHE A 187 -6.36 8.22 -5.25
N ALA A 188 -5.71 9.23 -4.66
CA ALA A 188 -5.67 9.42 -3.23
C ALA A 188 -7.07 9.69 -2.64
N LYS A 189 -7.87 10.55 -3.29
CA LYS A 189 -9.26 10.83 -2.89
C LYS A 189 -10.12 9.56 -2.89
N MET A 190 -10.00 8.73 -3.93
CA MET A 190 -10.68 7.43 -3.99
C MET A 190 -10.26 6.51 -2.85
N LEU A 191 -8.95 6.44 -2.54
CA LEU A 191 -8.45 5.62 -1.43
C LEU A 191 -8.96 6.11 -0.07
N VAL A 192 -9.10 7.42 0.11
CA VAL A 192 -9.66 8.01 1.35
C VAL A 192 -11.14 7.65 1.47
N ASP A 193 -11.94 7.77 0.39
CA ASP A 193 -13.34 7.34 0.39
C ASP A 193 -13.46 5.84 0.73
N LEU A 194 -12.63 5.00 0.12
CA LEU A 194 -12.61 3.57 0.42
C LEU A 194 -12.27 3.30 1.91
N SER A 195 -11.31 4.02 2.45
CA SER A 195 -10.94 3.86 3.86
C SER A 195 -12.01 4.38 4.81
N LEU A 196 -12.74 5.43 4.43
CA LEU A 196 -13.92 5.93 5.17
C LEU A 196 -15.08 4.93 5.15
N LEU A 197 -15.26 4.18 4.05
CA LEU A 197 -16.25 3.12 3.97
C LEU A 197 -15.89 1.93 4.87
N LEU A 198 -14.64 1.46 4.80
CA LEU A 198 -14.20 0.22 5.44
C LEU A 198 -13.85 0.37 6.93
N ARG A 199 -13.27 1.50 7.32
CA ARG A 199 -12.87 1.85 8.69
C ARG A 199 -12.18 0.71 9.47
N PRO A 200 -11.01 0.23 9.04
CA PRO A 200 -10.24 -0.70 9.85
C PRO A 200 -10.07 -0.19 11.28
N ARG A 201 -10.21 -1.08 12.26
CA ARG A 201 -10.19 -0.71 13.70
C ARG A 201 -8.77 -0.44 14.21
N LEU A 202 -7.77 -1.12 13.62
CA LEU A 202 -6.36 -1.01 13.99
C LEU A 202 -5.49 -1.25 12.77
N TYR A 203 -4.37 -0.54 12.72
CA TYR A 203 -3.29 -0.73 11.76
C TYR A 203 -2.02 -1.11 12.51
N ILE A 204 -1.41 -2.24 12.11
CA ILE A 204 -0.13 -2.71 12.64
C ILE A 204 0.83 -2.79 11.45
N MET A 205 1.71 -1.79 11.31
CA MET A 205 2.60 -1.68 10.18
C MET A 205 3.96 -2.33 10.48
N ASP A 206 4.34 -3.26 9.61
CA ASP A 206 5.69 -3.81 9.61
C ASP A 206 6.67 -2.82 8.95
N GLY A 207 7.53 -2.25 9.76
CA GLY A 207 8.67 -1.41 9.40
C GLY A 207 9.99 -1.94 9.95
N ILE A 208 10.08 -3.21 10.37
CA ILE A 208 11.37 -3.83 10.78
C ILE A 208 12.36 -3.69 9.63
N TYR A 209 12.01 -4.18 8.45
CA TYR A 209 12.63 -3.78 7.18
C TYR A 209 11.58 -3.09 6.33
N ALA A 210 11.85 -1.90 5.87
CA ALA A 210 11.05 -1.18 4.88
C ALA A 210 11.51 -1.50 3.46
N MET A 211 10.78 -1.00 2.45
CA MET A 211 11.26 -0.95 1.07
C MET A 211 11.40 0.51 0.64
N GLU A 212 12.56 0.87 0.12
CA GLU A 212 12.83 2.20 -0.44
C GLU A 212 13.06 2.17 -1.96
N GLY A 213 13.07 3.34 -2.61
CA GLY A 213 13.38 3.47 -4.04
C GLY A 213 12.22 3.08 -4.95
N ASN A 214 12.44 2.09 -5.84
CA ASN A 214 11.51 1.70 -6.92
C ASN A 214 10.32 0.84 -6.43
N GLY A 215 9.73 1.18 -5.27
CA GLY A 215 8.53 0.51 -4.75
C GLY A 215 7.28 0.71 -5.63
N PRO A 216 6.24 -0.09 -5.42
CA PRO A 216 5.95 -0.91 -4.22
C PRO A 216 6.46 -2.35 -4.27
N ARG A 217 7.17 -2.77 -5.34
CA ARG A 217 7.60 -4.16 -5.57
C ARG A 217 9.10 -4.29 -5.77
N ASN A 218 9.69 -3.39 -6.53
CA ASN A 218 11.05 -3.48 -7.07
C ASN A 218 12.00 -2.49 -6.37
N GLY A 219 11.72 -2.16 -5.11
CA GLY A 219 12.59 -1.35 -4.28
C GLY A 219 13.64 -2.19 -3.54
N THR A 220 14.45 -1.50 -2.74
CA THR A 220 15.51 -2.11 -1.95
C THR A 220 15.07 -2.24 -0.49
N PRO A 221 15.26 -3.39 0.16
CA PRO A 221 15.03 -3.54 1.59
C PRO A 221 15.91 -2.59 2.42
N ARG A 222 15.30 -1.92 3.40
CA ARG A 222 15.96 -0.98 4.30
C ARG A 222 15.57 -1.26 5.74
N PRO A 223 16.52 -1.51 6.67
CA PRO A 223 16.21 -1.65 8.08
C PRO A 223 15.69 -0.32 8.64
N MET A 224 14.49 -0.32 9.20
CA MET A 224 13.89 0.79 9.93
C MET A 224 13.64 0.43 11.39
N ASN A 225 13.75 -0.87 11.72
CA ASN A 225 13.77 -1.42 13.08
C ASN A 225 12.55 -1.04 13.93
N VAL A 226 11.37 -0.98 13.35
CA VAL A 226 10.16 -0.52 14.04
C VAL A 226 8.91 -1.29 13.63
N LEU A 227 8.02 -1.52 14.60
CA LEU A 227 6.60 -1.81 14.40
C LEU A 227 5.80 -0.58 14.79
N ILE A 228 4.76 -0.24 14.03
CA ILE A 228 3.97 0.98 14.21
C ILE A 228 2.50 0.61 14.33
N PHE A 229 1.84 1.14 15.36
CA PHE A 229 0.45 0.82 15.69
C PHE A 229 -0.38 2.08 15.82
N SER A 230 -1.58 2.11 15.22
CA SER A 230 -2.55 3.18 15.44
C SER A 230 -3.94 2.75 14.97
N ALA A 231 -4.97 3.27 15.62
CA ALA A 231 -6.33 3.23 15.09
C ALA A 231 -6.58 4.30 14.01
N ASP A 232 -5.73 5.31 13.94
CA ASP A 232 -5.82 6.42 12.98
C ASP A 232 -4.82 6.21 11.83
N PRO A 233 -5.30 5.90 10.61
CA PRO A 233 -4.44 5.66 9.46
C PRO A 233 -3.69 6.92 8.99
N ILE A 234 -4.25 8.11 9.22
CA ILE A 234 -3.62 9.36 8.80
C ILE A 234 -2.51 9.77 9.75
N ALA A 235 -2.72 9.62 11.05
CA ALA A 235 -1.68 9.84 12.05
C ALA A 235 -0.51 8.87 11.82
N LEU A 236 -0.81 7.58 11.57
CA LEU A 236 0.19 6.55 11.27
C LEU A 236 0.98 6.91 10.00
N ASP A 237 0.32 7.17 8.87
CA ASP A 237 0.98 7.48 7.60
C ASP A 237 1.76 8.81 7.67
N THR A 238 1.30 9.78 8.49
CA THR A 238 2.02 11.03 8.79
C THR A 238 3.33 10.76 9.52
N VAL A 239 3.30 9.91 10.53
CA VAL A 239 4.49 9.52 11.30
C VAL A 239 5.47 8.77 10.40
N VAL A 240 4.99 7.83 9.59
CA VAL A 240 5.81 7.09 8.62
C VAL A 240 6.47 8.03 7.60
N ALA A 241 5.74 9.01 7.06
CA ALA A 241 6.32 10.00 6.16
C ALA A 241 7.48 10.78 6.84
N ARG A 242 7.30 11.19 8.12
CA ARG A 242 8.38 11.83 8.90
C ARG A 242 9.58 10.91 9.09
N MET A 243 9.37 9.62 9.36
CA MET A 243 10.45 8.62 9.47
C MET A 243 11.23 8.48 8.16
N MET A 244 10.55 8.58 7.01
CA MET A 244 11.17 8.59 5.69
C MET A 244 11.81 9.94 5.32
N ASN A 245 11.84 10.90 6.23
CA ASN A 245 12.25 12.29 5.96
C ASN A 245 11.50 12.89 4.76
N LEU A 246 10.22 12.60 4.66
CA LEU A 246 9.28 13.09 3.65
C LEU A 246 8.28 14.03 4.33
N ASP A 247 8.04 15.22 3.76
CA ASP A 247 6.98 16.09 4.23
C ASP A 247 5.61 15.37 4.07
N PRO A 248 4.85 15.13 5.15
CA PRO A 248 3.55 14.47 5.07
C PRO A 248 2.55 15.19 4.14
N LYS A 249 2.71 16.50 3.93
CA LYS A 249 1.91 17.27 2.97
C LYS A 249 2.13 16.87 1.51
N LEU A 250 3.21 16.16 1.22
CA LEU A 250 3.44 15.60 -0.11
C LEU A 250 2.74 14.24 -0.31
N VAL A 251 2.16 13.67 0.74
CA VAL A 251 1.40 12.41 0.69
C VAL A 251 -0.07 12.76 0.55
N GLU A 252 -0.60 12.65 -0.66
CA GLU A 252 -1.96 13.08 -1.01
C GLU A 252 -3.03 12.39 -0.16
N THR A 253 -2.82 11.11 0.23
CA THR A 253 -3.74 10.40 1.13
C THR A 253 -3.78 11.00 2.53
N CYS A 254 -2.66 11.49 3.06
CA CYS A 254 -2.63 12.19 4.35
C CYS A 254 -3.40 13.52 4.25
N MET A 255 -3.13 14.31 3.21
CA MET A 255 -3.79 15.60 3.01
C MET A 255 -5.31 15.48 2.90
N HIS A 256 -5.78 14.57 2.03
CA HIS A 256 -7.21 14.37 1.85
C HIS A 256 -7.87 13.66 3.03
N GLY A 257 -7.17 12.73 3.67
CA GLY A 257 -7.66 12.01 4.84
C GLY A 257 -7.88 12.95 6.05
N ASP A 258 -6.93 13.86 6.32
CA ASP A 258 -7.08 14.89 7.35
C ASP A 258 -8.24 15.85 7.01
N ALA A 259 -8.29 16.34 5.77
CA ALA A 259 -9.35 17.25 5.32
C ALA A 259 -10.75 16.61 5.29
N TRP A 260 -10.85 15.30 5.15
CA TRP A 260 -12.13 14.59 5.05
C TRP A 260 -12.54 13.88 6.33
N GLY A 261 -11.73 13.94 7.40
CA GLY A 261 -12.04 13.39 8.71
C GLY A 261 -11.87 11.87 8.80
N LEU A 262 -10.98 11.28 7.96
CA LEU A 262 -10.56 9.89 8.12
C LEU A 262 -9.63 9.73 9.33
N GLY A 263 -8.84 10.75 9.65
CA GLY A 263 -7.88 10.81 10.74
C GLY A 263 -7.23 12.18 10.81
N THR A 264 -6.08 12.31 11.44
CA THR A 264 -5.43 13.61 11.67
C THR A 264 -3.93 13.61 11.39
N MET A 265 -3.45 14.69 10.75
CA MET A 265 -2.03 14.97 10.56
C MET A 265 -1.40 15.72 11.74
N LYS A 266 -2.18 16.23 12.69
CA LYS A 266 -1.72 17.21 13.69
C LYS A 266 -2.06 16.85 15.12
N ASN A 267 -3.27 16.34 15.37
CA ASN A 267 -3.77 16.07 16.71
C ASN A 267 -3.53 14.61 17.10
N TYR A 268 -2.26 14.22 17.20
CA TYR A 268 -1.86 12.88 17.65
C TYR A 268 -0.74 12.95 18.68
N GLU A 269 -0.67 11.94 19.52
CA GLU A 269 0.41 11.70 20.47
C GLU A 269 1.24 10.47 20.06
N LEU A 270 2.52 10.50 20.38
CA LEU A 270 3.45 9.40 20.17
C LEU A 270 3.70 8.72 21.52
N VAL A 271 3.57 7.40 21.52
CA VAL A 271 3.90 6.56 22.67
C VAL A 271 4.91 5.50 22.28
N GLY A 272 5.63 4.96 23.27
CA GLY A 272 6.68 3.96 23.05
C GLY A 272 8.05 4.59 22.80
N ASP A 273 8.74 4.17 21.76
CA ASP A 273 10.10 4.63 21.48
C ASP A 273 10.11 5.98 20.71
N PRO A 274 11.12 6.83 20.92
CA PRO A 274 11.12 8.19 20.34
C PRO A 274 11.25 8.17 18.81
N LEU A 275 10.42 8.97 18.12
CA LEU A 275 10.38 9.07 16.67
C LEU A 275 11.76 9.39 16.06
N GLU A 276 12.53 10.22 16.73
CA GLU A 276 13.84 10.70 16.27
C GLU A 276 14.83 9.54 16.03
N SER A 277 14.64 8.43 16.75
CA SER A 277 15.48 7.23 16.59
C SER A 277 15.19 6.41 15.34
N PHE A 278 14.10 6.75 14.62
CA PHE A 278 13.67 6.06 13.41
C PHE A 278 13.70 6.94 12.15
N ILE A 279 14.15 8.20 12.26
CA ILE A 279 14.24 9.11 11.09
C ILE A 279 15.43 8.74 10.22
N ALA A 280 15.15 8.25 9.01
CA ALA A 280 16.16 7.97 8.00
C ALA A 280 16.27 9.16 7.03
N LYS A 281 17.20 10.08 7.28
CA LYS A 281 17.38 11.32 6.49
C LYS A 281 17.67 11.05 5.01
N ASP A 282 18.33 9.95 4.72
CA ASP A 282 18.76 9.48 3.40
C ASP A 282 17.80 8.45 2.78
N PHE A 283 16.62 8.24 3.37
CA PHE A 283 15.62 7.31 2.83
C PHE A 283 15.29 7.66 1.37
N ASN A 284 15.42 6.68 0.48
CA ASN A 284 15.23 6.89 -0.96
C ASN A 284 13.73 6.97 -1.32
N VAL A 285 13.17 8.18 -1.23
CA VAL A 285 11.76 8.45 -1.58
C VAL A 285 11.68 9.72 -2.43
N ASN A 286 10.68 9.81 -3.29
CA ASN A 286 10.43 11.00 -4.11
C ASN A 286 9.93 12.17 -3.22
N ARG A 287 10.74 13.21 -3.06
CA ARG A 287 10.43 14.44 -2.29
C ARG A 287 10.04 15.63 -3.17
N SER A 288 9.87 15.40 -4.49
CA SER A 288 9.47 16.48 -5.38
C SER A 288 8.13 17.09 -4.95
N PRO A 289 8.02 18.42 -4.78
CA PRO A 289 6.76 19.08 -4.44
C PRO A 289 5.71 18.97 -5.56
N ARG A 290 6.12 18.63 -6.79
CA ARG A 290 5.19 18.40 -7.89
C ARG A 290 4.71 16.96 -7.89
N SER A 291 3.40 16.78 -7.78
CA SER A 291 2.78 15.47 -8.03
C SER A 291 3.20 14.99 -9.42
N THR A 292 3.57 13.73 -9.52
CA THR A 292 3.98 13.09 -10.77
C THR A 292 2.88 13.10 -11.86
N THR A 293 1.67 13.48 -11.48
CA THR A 293 0.46 13.42 -12.32
C THR A 293 -0.43 14.65 -12.19
N THR A 294 0.01 15.71 -11.48
CA THR A 294 -0.85 16.91 -11.39
C THR A 294 -1.00 17.58 -12.74
N GLY A 295 -2.26 17.64 -13.17
CA GLY A 295 -2.71 18.62 -14.13
C GLY A 295 -2.58 20.03 -13.57
N THR A 296 -1.39 20.59 -13.54
CA THR A 296 -1.32 22.05 -13.68
C THR A 296 -1.80 22.34 -15.08
N SER A 297 -2.60 23.35 -15.25
CA SER A 297 -3.15 23.79 -16.56
C SER A 297 -2.07 23.90 -17.66
N PHE A 298 -0.82 24.11 -17.28
CA PHE A 298 0.35 24.18 -18.15
C PHE A 298 0.84 22.80 -18.65
N LEU A 299 0.63 21.71 -17.90
CA LEU A 299 1.06 20.36 -18.27
C LEU A 299 -0.03 19.52 -18.94
N THR A 300 -1.13 20.15 -19.36
CA THR A 300 -2.27 19.46 -19.99
C THR A 300 -1.98 19.01 -21.43
N THR A 301 -1.01 19.64 -22.11
CA THR A 301 -0.60 19.18 -23.43
C THR A 301 0.30 17.95 -23.33
N SER A 302 0.08 16.96 -24.19
CA SER A 302 0.87 15.73 -24.25
C SER A 302 2.38 16.01 -24.34
N LEU A 303 2.75 17.04 -25.11
CA LEU A 303 4.16 17.46 -25.27
C LEU A 303 4.78 17.89 -23.94
N MET A 304 4.13 18.78 -23.20
CA MET A 304 4.63 19.29 -21.92
C MET A 304 4.70 18.18 -20.87
N LYS A 305 3.69 17.33 -20.80
CA LYS A 305 3.68 16.13 -19.95
C LYS A 305 4.89 15.25 -20.25
N ASN A 306 5.20 14.99 -21.51
CA ASN A 306 6.31 14.11 -21.90
C ASN A 306 7.70 14.72 -21.64
N LEU A 307 7.83 16.04 -21.60
CA LEU A 307 9.08 16.77 -21.35
C LEU A 307 9.37 16.94 -19.84
N PHE A 308 8.36 17.07 -19.00
CA PHE A 308 8.54 17.47 -17.60
C PHE A 308 8.09 16.43 -16.57
N THR A 309 7.15 15.55 -16.90
CA THR A 309 6.58 14.62 -15.91
C THR A 309 7.33 13.30 -15.91
N GLN A 310 7.56 12.75 -14.72
CA GLN A 310 8.12 11.42 -14.54
C GLN A 310 7.37 10.38 -15.37
N ARG A 311 8.10 9.41 -15.92
CA ARG A 311 7.55 8.36 -16.78
C ARG A 311 8.20 7.01 -16.53
N PRO A 312 7.47 5.89 -16.74
CA PRO A 312 8.06 4.57 -16.68
C PRO A 312 8.97 4.37 -17.90
N VAL A 313 10.11 3.72 -17.69
CA VAL A 313 11.09 3.40 -18.74
C VAL A 313 11.47 1.95 -18.59
N ILE A 314 11.47 1.18 -19.70
CA ILE A 314 11.92 -0.21 -19.74
C ILE A 314 13.43 -0.23 -19.97
N ASP A 315 14.11 -1.04 -19.18
CA ASP A 315 15.48 -1.46 -19.41
C ASP A 315 15.43 -2.72 -20.29
N GLU A 316 15.93 -2.62 -21.52
CA GLU A 316 15.84 -3.69 -22.51
C GLU A 316 16.72 -4.89 -22.15
N GLU A 317 17.84 -4.67 -21.44
CA GLU A 317 18.76 -5.71 -21.01
C GLU A 317 18.14 -6.58 -19.91
N LEU A 318 17.41 -5.95 -18.99
CA LEU A 318 16.69 -6.63 -17.91
C LEU A 318 15.36 -7.24 -18.36
N CYS A 319 14.81 -6.77 -19.49
CA CYS A 319 13.48 -7.19 -19.95
C CYS A 319 13.45 -8.62 -20.43
N ILE A 320 12.69 -9.50 -19.76
CA ILE A 320 12.48 -10.90 -20.15
C ILE A 320 11.35 -11.09 -21.18
N ARG A 321 10.79 -10.03 -21.72
CA ARG A 321 9.78 -10.02 -22.79
C ARG A 321 8.50 -10.82 -22.48
N CYS A 322 8.10 -10.87 -21.20
CA CYS A 322 6.93 -11.63 -20.75
C CYS A 322 5.56 -10.99 -21.09
N GLY A 323 5.53 -9.76 -21.58
CA GLY A 323 4.30 -9.03 -21.94
C GLY A 323 3.38 -8.61 -20.79
N ARG A 324 3.73 -8.90 -19.53
CA ARG A 324 2.88 -8.56 -18.37
C ARG A 324 2.56 -7.07 -18.28
N CYS A 325 3.51 -6.20 -18.60
CA CYS A 325 3.32 -4.75 -18.61
C CYS A 325 2.25 -4.29 -19.61
N ILE A 326 2.11 -4.98 -20.76
CA ILE A 326 1.05 -4.73 -21.73
C ILE A 326 -0.30 -5.20 -21.16
N GLN A 327 -0.36 -6.40 -20.57
CA GLN A 327 -1.59 -6.98 -20.03
C GLN A 327 -2.19 -6.11 -18.92
N VAL A 328 -1.36 -5.61 -17.98
CA VAL A 328 -1.83 -4.83 -16.84
C VAL A 328 -2.02 -3.34 -17.15
N CYS A 329 -1.69 -2.89 -18.36
CA CYS A 329 -1.93 -1.50 -18.75
C CYS A 329 -3.44 -1.22 -18.78
N PRO A 330 -3.94 -0.26 -17.96
CA PRO A 330 -5.37 -0.01 -17.86
C PRO A 330 -5.92 0.86 -19.00
N VAL A 331 -5.05 1.41 -19.84
CA VAL A 331 -5.46 2.29 -20.95
C VAL A 331 -6.22 1.51 -22.02
N VAL A 332 -7.37 2.01 -22.43
CA VAL A 332 -8.27 1.43 -23.44
C VAL A 332 -8.79 2.52 -24.36
N PRO A 333 -9.17 2.26 -25.62
CA PRO A 333 -9.14 0.93 -26.28
C PRO A 333 -7.74 0.46 -26.66
N GLU A 334 -6.79 1.37 -26.86
CA GLU A 334 -5.41 1.04 -27.20
C GLU A 334 -4.53 1.12 -25.95
N LYS A 335 -3.68 0.09 -25.75
CA LYS A 335 -2.73 0.08 -24.67
C LYS A 335 -1.61 1.10 -24.89
N ALA A 336 -1.12 1.73 -23.83
CA ALA A 336 0.03 2.61 -23.89
C ALA A 336 1.38 1.87 -24.04
N LEU A 337 1.35 0.54 -24.12
CA LEU A 337 2.50 -0.33 -24.40
C LEU A 337 2.11 -1.33 -25.49
N SER A 338 3.04 -1.55 -26.42
CA SER A 338 2.89 -2.53 -27.47
C SER A 338 4.22 -3.18 -27.82
N TRP A 339 4.18 -4.30 -28.53
CA TRP A 339 5.35 -4.87 -29.16
C TRP A 339 5.74 -4.04 -30.38
N PRO A 340 7.03 -3.60 -30.53
CA PRO A 340 7.46 -2.85 -31.70
C PRO A 340 7.26 -3.72 -32.96
N ASP A 341 6.50 -3.21 -33.93
CA ASP A 341 6.13 -3.90 -35.17
C ASP A 341 5.51 -5.29 -34.97
N GLY A 342 4.91 -5.55 -33.78
CA GLY A 342 4.39 -6.87 -33.41
C GLY A 342 5.45 -7.89 -33.01
N ASP A 343 6.72 -7.52 -32.98
CA ASP A 343 7.85 -8.40 -32.68
C ASP A 343 8.01 -8.66 -31.18
N MET A 344 7.54 -9.80 -30.71
CA MET A 344 7.61 -10.22 -29.31
C MET A 344 9.04 -10.60 -28.85
N THR A 345 10.02 -10.63 -29.73
CA THR A 345 11.43 -10.87 -29.37
C THR A 345 12.12 -9.62 -28.85
N LYS A 346 11.51 -8.44 -29.03
CA LYS A 346 11.98 -7.16 -28.54
C LYS A 346 11.28 -6.77 -27.24
N ALA A 347 11.86 -5.82 -26.50
CA ALA A 347 11.19 -5.23 -25.35
C ALA A 347 9.97 -4.40 -25.80
N PRO A 348 8.84 -4.39 -25.03
CA PRO A 348 7.72 -3.52 -25.33
C PRO A 348 8.12 -2.04 -25.32
N VAL A 349 7.46 -1.22 -26.14
CA VAL A 349 7.67 0.21 -26.23
C VAL A 349 6.46 0.99 -25.74
N TYR A 350 6.70 2.20 -25.19
CA TYR A 350 5.65 3.08 -24.72
C TYR A 350 5.20 4.07 -25.80
N ASP A 351 3.89 4.20 -25.99
CA ASP A 351 3.30 5.44 -26.47
C ASP A 351 3.05 6.36 -25.24
N TYR A 352 3.93 7.33 -25.06
CA TYR A 352 3.82 8.27 -23.94
C TYR A 352 2.68 9.28 -24.10
N ASN A 353 2.04 9.39 -25.26
CA ASN A 353 0.86 10.22 -25.43
C ASN A 353 -0.37 9.55 -24.83
N LEU A 354 -0.47 8.22 -24.96
CA LEU A 354 -1.52 7.41 -24.34
C LEU A 354 -1.25 7.13 -22.85
N CYS A 355 0.01 7.10 -22.43
CA CYS A 355 0.39 6.71 -21.07
C CYS A 355 -0.13 7.67 -20.00
N ILE A 356 -0.99 7.20 -19.10
CA ILE A 356 -1.57 7.98 -17.99
C ILE A 356 -0.66 8.08 -16.76
N ARG A 357 0.52 7.48 -16.78
CA ARG A 357 1.51 7.48 -15.66
C ARG A 357 1.00 6.80 -14.37
N CYS A 358 0.15 5.79 -14.48
CA CYS A 358 -0.35 5.02 -13.33
C CYS A 358 0.70 4.09 -12.71
N TYR A 359 1.76 3.77 -13.45
CA TYR A 359 2.86 2.87 -13.07
C TYR A 359 2.48 1.40 -12.81
N CYS A 360 1.27 0.95 -13.15
CA CYS A 360 0.88 -0.46 -13.03
C CYS A 360 1.86 -1.41 -13.73
N CYS A 361 2.42 -1.00 -14.88
CA CYS A 361 3.44 -1.76 -15.60
C CYS A 361 4.74 -1.92 -14.77
N GLN A 362 5.15 -0.89 -14.03
CA GLN A 362 6.32 -0.92 -13.16
C GLN A 362 6.05 -1.81 -11.94
N GLU A 363 4.89 -1.67 -11.32
CA GLU A 363 4.49 -2.49 -10.16
C GLU A 363 4.48 -3.99 -10.48
N MET A 364 4.06 -4.35 -11.70
CA MET A 364 3.84 -5.74 -12.09
C MET A 364 4.98 -6.37 -12.90
N CYS A 365 6.11 -5.67 -13.10
CA CYS A 365 7.25 -6.18 -13.84
C CYS A 365 8.03 -7.23 -13.03
N PRO A 366 8.02 -8.53 -13.40
CA PRO A 366 8.68 -9.58 -12.62
C PRO A 366 10.22 -9.54 -12.72
N ALA A 367 10.74 -8.91 -13.79
CA ALA A 367 12.17 -8.77 -14.04
C ALA A 367 12.77 -7.48 -13.50
N GLU A 368 11.97 -6.65 -12.79
CA GLU A 368 12.41 -5.34 -12.28
C GLU A 368 12.91 -4.38 -13.37
N ALA A 369 12.62 -4.69 -14.63
CA ALA A 369 13.10 -3.97 -15.80
C ALA A 369 12.44 -2.59 -16.01
N ILE A 370 11.46 -2.17 -15.18
CA ILE A 370 10.78 -0.90 -15.34
C ILE A 370 11.09 0.01 -14.16
N THR A 371 11.64 1.18 -14.47
CA THR A 371 11.96 2.23 -13.49
C THR A 371 11.23 3.51 -13.83
N VAL A 372 11.02 4.38 -12.84
CA VAL A 372 10.42 5.70 -13.04
C VAL A 372 11.53 6.73 -13.20
N LYS A 373 11.59 7.39 -14.36
CA LYS A 373 12.62 8.39 -14.66
C LYS A 373 12.01 9.77 -14.93
N THR A 374 12.68 10.81 -14.41
CA THR A 374 12.36 12.20 -14.74
C THR A 374 13.09 12.59 -16.02
N PRO A 375 12.38 13.12 -17.07
CA PRO A 375 13.04 13.65 -18.26
C PRO A 375 14.01 14.78 -17.95
N LEU A 376 15.01 15.01 -18.82
CA LEU A 376 16.06 16.01 -18.59
C LEU A 376 15.51 17.39 -18.25
N LEU A 377 14.54 17.90 -19.02
CA LEU A 377 13.93 19.20 -18.76
C LEU A 377 13.13 19.23 -17.45
N GLY A 378 12.53 18.10 -17.05
CA GLY A 378 11.88 17.97 -15.76
C GLY A 378 12.84 18.06 -14.57
N ARG A 379 14.11 17.66 -14.74
CA ARG A 379 15.15 17.78 -13.71
C ARG A 379 15.62 19.21 -13.47
N LEU A 380 15.52 20.07 -14.49
CA LEU A 380 15.91 21.48 -14.37
C LEU A 380 14.91 22.32 -13.56
N LEU A 381 13.72 21.78 -13.29
CA LEU A 381 12.67 22.45 -12.52
C LEU A 381 12.60 21.96 -11.06
N HIS A 382 13.49 21.07 -10.67
CA HIS A 382 13.70 20.49 -9.35
C HIS A 382 15.12 20.78 -8.85
#